data_652f7d91181c8b5456e8ed236ea87c00
#
_entry.id   652f7d91181c8b5456e8ed236ea87c00
#
_cell.length_a   1.000
_cell.length_b   1.000
_cell.length_c   1.000
_cell.angle_alpha   90.00
_cell.angle_beta   90.00
_cell.angle_gamma   90.00
#
_symmetry.space_group_name_H-M   'P 1'
#
loop_
_entity.id
_entity.type
_entity.pdbx_description
1 polymer ?
#
loop_
_entity_poly.entity_id
_entity_poly.type
_entity_poly.pdbx_seq_one_letter_code
_entity_poly.pdbx_strand_id
1 'polypeptide(L)'
;MADAAAHGHDDHHDNRGFFTRWFMSTNHKDIGILYLFTAALAGFISVSFTVYMRMELQSPGVQYMCLEGARFIADSARECTPNGHLWNVMITYHGVLMMFFVVIPALFGGFGNYFMPLQIGAPDMSFPRMNNLSYWLYVAGLALGIASLLTPGGNQQLGSGVGWVLYPPLSTSEGGYSMDLAIFAVHVSGASSIVGAINIITTFLNMRAPGMTMFKVPLFAWSVFITAWLIVLALPVLAGAITMLLMDRNFGTNFFNPAGGGDPILYQHILWFFGHPEVYIIVLPGFGIISHVIATFSKKPIFGYLPMVLAMAAIGILGFVVWAHHMYTVGMSLTQQSYFMLATMTIAVPTGIKVFSWIATMWGGSVEFKTPMLWAFGFLFLFTVGGVTGVVLSQAPLDRVYHDTYYVVAHFHYVMSLGAVFAIFAGIYYWIGKMSGRQYPEWAGKLHFWMMFIGANLTFFPQHFLGRQGMPRRYIDYPVEFAYWNNISSLGAYLSFASFLFFFGIMAYTLFAGKRVTQNNYWNEYADTLEWTLSSPPPEHTFEQLPKREDWDRTPAH
;
A
#
# COMPACT_ATOMS: atom_id res chain seq x y z
N MET A 1 27.96 48.38 -5.38
CA MET A 1 28.23 47.55 -6.53
C MET A 1 28.83 46.27 -6.01
N ALA A 2 28.02 45.24 -5.87
CA ALA A 2 28.46 43.91 -5.50
C ALA A 2 27.82 42.98 -6.57
N ASP A 3 28.68 42.37 -7.36
CA ASP A 3 28.34 41.46 -8.42
C ASP A 3 27.61 40.24 -7.84
N ALA A 4 26.36 40.08 -8.22
CA ALA A 4 25.64 38.83 -8.07
C ALA A 4 26.20 37.86 -9.11
N ALA A 5 27.07 36.97 -8.69
CA ALA A 5 27.51 35.83 -9.50
C ALA A 5 26.28 34.97 -9.83
N ALA A 6 25.85 34.99 -11.07
CA ALA A 6 24.90 34.06 -11.64
C ALA A 6 25.54 32.66 -11.60
N HIS A 7 25.11 31.83 -10.64
CA HIS A 7 25.38 30.40 -10.68
C HIS A 7 24.72 29.84 -11.95
N GLY A 8 25.53 29.56 -12.95
CA GLY A 8 25.11 28.85 -14.14
C GLY A 8 24.50 27.50 -13.73
N HIS A 9 23.32 27.22 -14.21
CA HIS A 9 22.77 25.87 -14.22
C HIS A 9 23.68 25.01 -15.12
N ASP A 10 24.64 24.33 -14.51
CA ASP A 10 25.26 23.18 -15.16
C ASP A 10 24.14 22.12 -15.29
N ASP A 11 23.60 22.00 -16.48
CA ASP A 11 22.77 20.86 -16.89
C ASP A 11 23.68 19.62 -16.84
N HIS A 12 23.80 19.00 -15.66
CA HIS A 12 24.38 17.66 -15.54
C HIS A 12 23.45 16.68 -16.27
N HIS A 13 23.56 16.65 -17.59
CA HIS A 13 22.92 15.61 -18.39
C HIS A 13 23.51 14.27 -17.97
N ASP A 14 22.66 13.40 -17.43
CA ASP A 14 22.99 11.99 -17.21
C ASP A 14 23.40 11.38 -18.57
N ASN A 15 24.71 11.19 -18.76
CA ASN A 15 25.27 10.69 -20.00
C ASN A 15 25.10 9.17 -20.17
N ARG A 16 24.46 8.48 -19.21
CA ARG A 16 24.18 7.05 -19.31
C ARG A 16 23.13 6.78 -20.39
N GLY A 17 23.39 5.78 -21.24
CA GLY A 17 22.38 5.31 -22.20
C GLY A 17 21.13 4.80 -21.49
N PHE A 18 19.97 4.87 -22.17
CA PHE A 18 18.67 4.45 -21.62
C PHE A 18 18.73 3.07 -20.95
N PHE A 19 19.35 2.07 -21.59
CA PHE A 19 19.45 0.72 -21.04
C PHE A 19 20.25 0.68 -19.74
N THR A 20 21.42 1.32 -19.72
CA THR A 20 22.28 1.37 -18.53
C THR A 20 21.60 2.05 -17.36
N ARG A 21 20.89 3.15 -17.61
CA ARG A 21 20.19 3.89 -16.58
C ARG A 21 19.01 3.11 -15.98
N TRP A 22 18.17 2.49 -16.81
CA TRP A 22 16.91 1.91 -16.30
C TRP A 22 17.00 0.41 -15.97
N PHE A 23 17.96 -0.31 -16.54
CA PHE A 23 18.11 -1.75 -16.27
C PHE A 23 19.29 -2.09 -15.34
N MET A 24 20.31 -1.23 -15.27
CA MET A 24 21.52 -1.50 -14.52
C MET A 24 21.81 -0.45 -13.43
N SER A 25 20.89 0.50 -13.18
CA SER A 25 21.10 1.55 -12.20
C SER A 25 21.22 0.98 -10.79
N THR A 26 22.20 1.48 -10.06
CA THR A 26 22.33 1.27 -8.61
C THR A 26 21.91 2.49 -7.81
N ASN A 27 21.53 3.59 -8.48
CA ASN A 27 21.09 4.82 -7.84
C ASN A 27 19.72 4.66 -7.20
N HIS A 28 19.61 4.98 -5.92
CA HIS A 28 18.37 4.80 -5.14
C HIS A 28 17.17 5.58 -5.72
N LYS A 29 17.39 6.72 -6.39
CA LYS A 29 16.32 7.54 -6.99
C LYS A 29 15.75 6.88 -8.24
N ASP A 30 16.60 6.39 -9.13
CA ASP A 30 16.16 5.67 -10.32
C ASP A 30 15.40 4.39 -9.93
N ILE A 31 15.90 3.64 -8.94
CA ILE A 31 15.25 2.43 -8.41
C ILE A 31 13.90 2.78 -7.79
N GLY A 32 13.81 3.87 -7.03
CA GLY A 32 12.54 4.35 -6.48
C GLY A 32 11.50 4.66 -7.56
N ILE A 33 11.90 5.32 -8.66
CA ILE A 33 11.04 5.59 -9.83
C ILE A 33 10.57 4.28 -10.48
N LEU A 34 11.47 3.32 -10.66
CA LEU A 34 11.16 2.01 -11.24
C LEU A 34 10.10 1.26 -10.40
N TYR A 35 10.23 1.27 -9.07
CA TYR A 35 9.23 0.70 -8.16
C TYR A 35 7.87 1.38 -8.32
N LEU A 36 7.82 2.73 -8.34
CA LEU A 36 6.57 3.48 -8.49
C LEU A 36 5.90 3.19 -9.83
N PHE A 37 6.68 3.14 -10.92
CA PHE A 37 6.14 2.85 -12.25
C PHE A 37 5.58 1.43 -12.35
N THR A 38 6.33 0.43 -11.87
CA THR A 38 5.90 -0.98 -11.89
C THR A 38 4.69 -1.20 -10.98
N ALA A 39 4.66 -0.57 -9.80
CA ALA A 39 3.51 -0.61 -8.89
C ALA A 39 2.26 0.04 -9.52
N ALA A 40 2.41 1.13 -10.26
CA ALA A 40 1.31 1.77 -10.98
C ALA A 40 0.74 0.85 -12.08
N LEU A 41 1.60 0.13 -12.82
CA LEU A 41 1.18 -0.87 -13.81
C LEU A 41 0.43 -2.04 -13.15
N ALA A 42 0.97 -2.62 -12.09
CA ALA A 42 0.31 -3.68 -11.33
C ALA A 42 -1.03 -3.20 -10.75
N GLY A 43 -1.08 -1.95 -10.28
CA GLY A 43 -2.29 -1.29 -9.78
C GLY A 43 -3.36 -1.14 -10.85
N PHE A 44 -2.98 -0.76 -12.07
CA PHE A 44 -3.92 -0.69 -13.20
C PHE A 44 -4.56 -2.05 -13.50
N ILE A 45 -3.77 -3.11 -13.55
CA ILE A 45 -4.28 -4.48 -13.77
C ILE A 45 -5.23 -4.88 -12.64
N SER A 46 -4.83 -4.68 -11.40
CA SER A 46 -5.61 -5.10 -10.23
C SER A 46 -6.93 -4.32 -10.07
N VAL A 47 -6.92 -3.00 -10.34
CA VAL A 47 -8.14 -2.18 -10.30
C VAL A 47 -9.09 -2.56 -11.44
N SER A 48 -8.58 -2.95 -12.60
CA SER A 48 -9.42 -3.44 -13.71
C SER A 48 -10.21 -4.70 -13.33
N PHE A 49 -9.62 -5.60 -12.54
CA PHE A 49 -10.37 -6.76 -11.98
C PHE A 49 -11.49 -6.30 -11.05
N THR A 50 -11.25 -5.31 -10.22
CA THR A 50 -12.28 -4.75 -9.32
C THR A 50 -13.45 -4.16 -10.09
N VAL A 51 -13.18 -3.42 -11.16
CA VAL A 51 -14.25 -2.85 -12.01
C VAL A 51 -15.10 -3.96 -12.61
N TYR A 52 -14.48 -5.01 -13.14
CA TYR A 52 -15.19 -6.14 -13.73
C TYR A 52 -16.03 -6.89 -12.69
N MET A 53 -15.50 -7.11 -11.47
CA MET A 53 -16.29 -7.63 -10.34
C MET A 53 -17.46 -6.72 -9.96
N ARG A 54 -17.28 -5.40 -9.99
CA ARG A 54 -18.38 -4.46 -9.68
C ARG A 54 -19.42 -4.36 -10.79
N MET A 55 -19.04 -4.61 -12.05
CA MET A 55 -20.01 -4.78 -13.14
C MET A 55 -20.93 -5.98 -12.86
N GLU A 56 -20.35 -7.13 -12.47
CA GLU A 56 -21.13 -8.33 -12.13
C GLU A 56 -22.08 -8.09 -10.94
N LEU A 57 -21.59 -7.42 -9.88
CA LEU A 57 -22.38 -7.17 -8.68
C LEU A 57 -23.32 -5.96 -8.76
N GLN A 58 -23.45 -5.30 -9.91
CA GLN A 58 -24.32 -4.13 -10.04
C GLN A 58 -25.80 -4.49 -9.91
N SER A 59 -26.18 -5.65 -10.43
CA SER A 59 -27.55 -6.17 -10.40
C SER A 59 -27.55 -7.64 -10.01
N PRO A 60 -28.63 -8.15 -9.39
CA PRO A 60 -28.77 -9.58 -9.09
C PRO A 60 -28.78 -10.42 -10.36
N GLY A 61 -28.28 -11.65 -10.27
CA GLY A 61 -28.09 -12.57 -11.37
C GLY A 61 -26.78 -12.35 -12.13
N VAL A 62 -26.18 -13.45 -12.60
CA VAL A 62 -24.88 -13.40 -13.30
C VAL A 62 -25.07 -12.94 -14.74
N GLN A 63 -24.28 -11.95 -15.18
CA GLN A 63 -24.45 -11.29 -16.47
C GLN A 63 -23.18 -11.24 -17.31
N TYR A 64 -22.00 -11.21 -16.71
CA TYR A 64 -20.72 -10.99 -17.38
C TYR A 64 -19.76 -12.17 -17.24
N MET A 65 -19.71 -12.82 -16.08
CA MET A 65 -18.80 -13.93 -15.79
C MET A 65 -19.45 -15.28 -16.06
N CYS A 66 -19.63 -15.60 -17.34
CA CYS A 66 -20.33 -16.80 -17.78
C CYS A 66 -19.36 -17.93 -18.18
N LEU A 67 -19.75 -19.20 -17.98
CA LEU A 67 -18.99 -20.37 -18.45
C LEU A 67 -18.88 -20.39 -19.96
N GLU A 68 -19.89 -19.88 -20.67
CA GLU A 68 -19.93 -19.77 -22.14
C GLU A 68 -18.95 -18.70 -22.68
N GLY A 69 -18.29 -17.96 -21.79
CA GLY A 69 -17.30 -16.93 -22.08
C GLY A 69 -17.56 -15.64 -21.32
N ALA A 70 -16.48 -14.98 -20.90
CA ALA A 70 -16.53 -13.69 -20.24
C ALA A 70 -17.10 -12.62 -21.19
N ARG A 71 -17.97 -11.75 -20.68
CA ARG A 71 -18.66 -10.70 -21.45
C ARG A 71 -18.32 -9.32 -20.89
N PHE A 72 -18.33 -8.31 -21.75
CA PHE A 72 -18.18 -6.90 -21.36
C PHE A 72 -19.46 -6.09 -21.56
N ILE A 73 -20.47 -6.69 -22.20
CA ILE A 73 -21.80 -6.11 -22.41
C ILE A 73 -22.81 -7.16 -21.95
N ALA A 74 -23.74 -6.74 -21.09
CA ALA A 74 -24.84 -7.61 -20.67
C ALA A 74 -25.74 -7.96 -21.88
N ASP A 75 -26.02 -9.23 -22.04
CA ASP A 75 -26.91 -9.75 -23.10
C ASP A 75 -27.88 -10.74 -22.47
N SER A 76 -29.08 -10.24 -22.17
CA SER A 76 -30.16 -11.06 -21.60
C SER A 76 -30.75 -12.10 -22.55
N ALA A 77 -30.46 -12.02 -23.86
CA ALA A 77 -30.91 -12.98 -24.85
C ALA A 77 -30.03 -14.26 -24.89
N ARG A 78 -28.87 -14.23 -24.27
CA ARG A 78 -27.94 -15.36 -24.21
C ARG A 78 -27.87 -15.92 -22.79
N GLU A 79 -27.94 -17.23 -22.68
CA GLU A 79 -27.73 -17.95 -21.44
C GLU A 79 -26.36 -17.58 -20.82
N CYS A 80 -26.33 -17.37 -19.51
CA CYS A 80 -25.12 -17.08 -18.74
C CYS A 80 -25.08 -18.01 -17.53
N THR A 81 -24.38 -19.11 -17.66
CA THR A 81 -24.11 -20.01 -16.52
C THR A 81 -23.02 -19.42 -15.65
N PRO A 82 -23.22 -19.29 -14.33
CA PRO A 82 -22.24 -18.67 -13.44
C PRO A 82 -20.86 -19.32 -13.49
N ASN A 83 -19.80 -18.55 -13.78
CA ASN A 83 -18.42 -18.98 -13.70
C ASN A 83 -17.80 -18.59 -12.35
N GLY A 84 -18.08 -19.38 -11.32
CA GLY A 84 -17.53 -19.15 -9.97
C GLY A 84 -16.00 -19.24 -9.89
N HIS A 85 -15.35 -20.02 -10.79
CA HIS A 85 -13.90 -20.06 -10.85
C HIS A 85 -13.30 -18.72 -11.30
N LEU A 86 -13.80 -18.15 -12.42
CA LEU A 86 -13.36 -16.84 -12.90
C LEU A 86 -13.54 -15.76 -11.82
N TRP A 87 -14.68 -15.77 -11.12
CA TRP A 87 -14.95 -14.88 -10.00
C TRP A 87 -13.89 -15.03 -8.90
N ASN A 88 -13.60 -16.25 -8.47
CA ASN A 88 -12.61 -16.52 -7.44
C ASN A 88 -11.18 -16.13 -7.86
N VAL A 89 -10.83 -16.34 -9.13
CA VAL A 89 -9.55 -15.89 -9.72
C VAL A 89 -9.43 -14.37 -9.65
N MET A 90 -10.48 -13.62 -10.06
CA MET A 90 -10.46 -12.14 -9.99
C MET A 90 -10.23 -11.63 -8.56
N ILE A 91 -10.91 -12.21 -7.56
CA ILE A 91 -10.73 -11.88 -6.15
C ILE A 91 -9.30 -12.19 -5.68
N THR A 92 -8.80 -13.38 -6.03
CA THR A 92 -7.49 -13.86 -5.60
C THR A 92 -6.38 -12.93 -6.11
N TYR A 93 -6.36 -12.65 -7.41
CA TYR A 93 -5.30 -11.84 -8.00
C TYR A 93 -5.46 -10.35 -7.73
N HIS A 94 -6.70 -9.84 -7.55
CA HIS A 94 -6.88 -8.50 -6.99
C HIS A 94 -6.19 -8.37 -5.63
N GLY A 95 -6.44 -9.31 -4.71
CA GLY A 95 -5.84 -9.30 -3.38
C GLY A 95 -4.30 -9.42 -3.42
N VAL A 96 -3.78 -10.43 -4.11
CA VAL A 96 -2.33 -10.68 -4.22
C VAL A 96 -1.60 -9.49 -4.85
N LEU A 97 -2.12 -8.94 -5.96
CA LEU A 97 -1.50 -7.80 -6.62
C LEU A 97 -1.51 -6.56 -5.75
N MET A 98 -2.64 -6.21 -5.12
CA MET A 98 -2.73 -5.02 -4.28
C MET A 98 -1.82 -5.07 -3.07
N MET A 99 -1.76 -6.21 -2.37
CA MET A 99 -0.99 -6.37 -1.15
C MET A 99 0.52 -6.40 -1.46
N PHE A 100 0.97 -7.31 -2.32
CA PHE A 100 2.40 -7.60 -2.52
C PHE A 100 3.05 -6.83 -3.68
N PHE A 101 2.26 -6.36 -4.66
CA PHE A 101 2.81 -5.78 -5.89
C PHE A 101 2.43 -4.32 -6.15
N VAL A 102 1.55 -3.73 -5.34
CA VAL A 102 1.13 -2.32 -5.50
C VAL A 102 1.53 -1.49 -4.29
N VAL A 103 0.89 -1.69 -3.15
CA VAL A 103 0.96 -0.72 -2.05
C VAL A 103 2.31 -0.76 -1.33
N ILE A 104 2.80 -1.95 -0.97
CA ILE A 104 4.12 -2.09 -0.33
C ILE A 104 5.24 -1.62 -1.28
N PRO A 105 5.30 -2.07 -2.55
CA PRO A 105 6.31 -1.58 -3.49
C PRO A 105 6.25 -0.07 -3.73
N ALA A 106 5.06 0.54 -3.81
CA ALA A 106 4.95 1.99 -4.01
C ALA A 106 5.46 2.78 -2.80
N LEU A 107 4.99 2.43 -1.60
CA LEU A 107 5.32 3.18 -0.38
C LEU A 107 6.73 2.89 0.13
N PHE A 108 7.09 1.63 0.23
CA PHE A 108 8.37 1.20 0.79
C PHE A 108 9.48 1.16 -0.29
N GLY A 109 9.22 0.49 -1.41
CA GLY A 109 10.17 0.38 -2.52
C GLY A 109 10.33 1.68 -3.31
N GLY A 110 9.26 2.40 -3.58
CA GLY A 110 9.24 3.65 -4.33
C GLY A 110 9.68 4.85 -3.50
N PHE A 111 8.76 5.33 -2.65
CA PHE A 111 9.03 6.51 -1.83
C PHE A 111 10.15 6.27 -0.80
N GLY A 112 10.21 5.09 -0.19
CA GLY A 112 11.23 4.74 0.79
C GLY A 112 12.64 4.84 0.20
N ASN A 113 12.88 4.19 -0.96
CA ASN A 113 14.17 4.29 -1.66
C ASN A 113 14.48 5.71 -2.12
N TYR A 114 13.49 6.42 -2.66
CA TYR A 114 13.75 7.75 -3.21
C TYR A 114 14.06 8.77 -2.11
N PHE A 115 13.23 8.85 -1.05
CA PHE A 115 13.24 9.97 -0.11
C PHE A 115 13.91 9.69 1.24
N MET A 116 13.96 8.44 1.72
CA MET A 116 14.60 8.17 3.01
C MET A 116 16.09 8.53 3.02
N PRO A 117 16.92 8.16 2.01
CA PRO A 117 18.31 8.59 1.95
C PRO A 117 18.45 10.11 1.86
N LEU A 118 17.61 10.77 1.04
CA LEU A 118 17.61 12.24 0.94
C LEU A 118 17.35 12.89 2.29
N GLN A 119 16.34 12.42 3.03
CA GLN A 119 15.93 13.00 4.31
C GLN A 119 16.94 12.80 5.43
N ILE A 120 17.71 11.72 5.40
CA ILE A 120 18.76 11.49 6.40
C ILE A 120 20.14 12.03 5.98
N GLY A 121 20.24 12.61 4.78
CA GLY A 121 21.49 13.18 4.25
C GLY A 121 22.49 12.13 3.74
N ALA A 122 22.02 10.94 3.39
CA ALA A 122 22.85 9.90 2.79
C ALA A 122 23.01 10.13 1.27
N PRO A 123 24.22 9.96 0.71
CA PRO A 123 24.44 10.13 -0.73
C PRO A 123 23.79 9.01 -1.57
N ASP A 124 23.66 7.81 -1.05
CA ASP A 124 22.97 6.66 -1.63
C ASP A 124 22.63 5.64 -0.54
N MET A 125 22.06 4.49 -0.91
CA MET A 125 21.84 3.36 -0.01
C MET A 125 23.15 2.67 0.36
N SER A 126 23.21 1.99 1.51
CA SER A 126 24.41 1.28 1.98
C SER A 126 24.87 0.19 1.02
N PHE A 127 23.91 -0.48 0.37
CA PHE A 127 24.18 -1.58 -0.56
C PHE A 127 23.50 -1.33 -1.92
N PRO A 128 24.07 -0.48 -2.79
CA PRO A 128 23.42 -0.08 -4.04
C PRO A 128 23.12 -1.24 -5.01
N ARG A 129 24.04 -2.21 -5.11
CA ARG A 129 23.82 -3.42 -5.96
C ARG A 129 22.71 -4.30 -5.42
N MET A 130 22.62 -4.43 -4.10
CA MET A 130 21.55 -5.19 -3.44
C MET A 130 20.20 -4.49 -3.62
N ASN A 131 20.19 -3.17 -3.71
CA ASN A 131 18.99 -2.38 -4.01
C ASN A 131 18.47 -2.67 -5.44
N ASN A 132 19.36 -2.72 -6.43
CA ASN A 132 19.02 -3.13 -7.79
C ASN A 132 18.49 -4.58 -7.82
N LEU A 133 19.15 -5.51 -7.12
CA LEU A 133 18.67 -6.90 -7.00
C LEU A 133 17.27 -6.98 -6.41
N SER A 134 16.98 -6.19 -5.35
CA SER A 134 15.65 -6.10 -4.74
C SER A 134 14.58 -5.74 -5.78
N TYR A 135 14.83 -4.73 -6.60
CA TYR A 135 13.89 -4.34 -7.66
C TYR A 135 13.67 -5.47 -8.69
N TRP A 136 14.73 -6.13 -9.16
CA TRP A 136 14.57 -7.20 -10.16
C TRP A 136 13.91 -8.46 -9.59
N LEU A 137 14.10 -8.76 -8.33
CA LEU A 137 13.32 -9.79 -7.64
C LEU A 137 11.83 -9.43 -7.59
N TYR A 138 11.50 -8.16 -7.32
CA TYR A 138 10.11 -7.70 -7.37
C TYR A 138 9.49 -7.89 -8.76
N VAL A 139 10.19 -7.49 -9.82
CA VAL A 139 9.74 -7.67 -11.21
C VAL A 139 9.58 -9.16 -11.56
N ALA A 140 10.53 -10.01 -11.14
CA ALA A 140 10.45 -11.45 -11.34
C ALA A 140 9.24 -12.05 -10.61
N GLY A 141 8.98 -11.63 -9.36
CA GLY A 141 7.79 -12.04 -8.60
C GLY A 141 6.49 -11.63 -9.30
N LEU A 142 6.42 -10.40 -9.83
CA LEU A 142 5.26 -9.95 -10.60
C LEU A 142 5.07 -10.78 -11.88
N ALA A 143 6.14 -11.07 -12.59
CA ALA A 143 6.09 -11.91 -13.79
C ALA A 143 5.58 -13.33 -13.48
N LEU A 144 6.02 -13.93 -12.37
CA LEU A 144 5.50 -15.22 -11.88
C LEU A 144 4.01 -15.13 -11.51
N GLY A 145 3.57 -14.03 -10.88
CA GLY A 145 2.15 -13.79 -10.57
C GLY A 145 1.28 -13.69 -11.82
N ILE A 146 1.77 -12.99 -12.86
CA ILE A 146 1.09 -12.93 -14.16
C ILE A 146 1.10 -14.31 -14.85
N ALA A 147 2.21 -15.02 -14.82
CA ALA A 147 2.32 -16.37 -15.36
C ALA A 147 1.33 -17.32 -14.65
N SER A 148 1.20 -17.21 -13.33
CA SER A 148 0.22 -17.95 -12.55
C SER A 148 -1.21 -17.68 -13.01
N LEU A 149 -1.57 -16.42 -13.25
CA LEU A 149 -2.90 -16.04 -13.76
C LEU A 149 -3.20 -16.66 -15.14
N LEU A 150 -2.19 -16.82 -15.98
CA LEU A 150 -2.30 -17.32 -17.35
C LEU A 150 -2.08 -18.86 -17.47
N THR A 151 -1.76 -19.52 -16.38
CA THR A 151 -1.53 -20.96 -16.32
C THR A 151 -2.83 -21.68 -15.90
N PRO A 152 -3.21 -22.81 -16.52
CA PRO A 152 -4.37 -23.56 -16.08
C PRO A 152 -4.26 -24.06 -14.63
N GLY A 153 -5.36 -23.89 -13.89
CA GLY A 153 -5.57 -24.49 -12.58
C GLY A 153 -5.98 -25.95 -12.64
N GLY A 154 -6.36 -26.51 -11.49
CA GLY A 154 -6.74 -27.93 -11.38
C GLY A 154 -7.98 -28.35 -12.17
N ASN A 155 -8.84 -27.42 -12.52
CA ASN A 155 -10.07 -27.61 -13.33
C ASN A 155 -9.87 -27.23 -14.80
N GLN A 156 -8.63 -27.08 -15.25
CA GLN A 156 -8.21 -26.64 -16.60
C GLN A 156 -8.63 -25.21 -16.97
N GLN A 157 -9.26 -24.46 -16.08
CA GLN A 157 -9.49 -23.02 -16.26
C GLN A 157 -8.23 -22.22 -15.82
N LEU A 158 -8.06 -21.03 -16.37
CA LEU A 158 -6.89 -20.19 -16.09
C LEU A 158 -6.91 -19.63 -14.65
N GLY A 159 -5.75 -19.60 -14.02
CA GLY A 159 -5.55 -19.02 -12.71
C GLY A 159 -5.90 -19.94 -11.55
N SER A 160 -5.59 -19.50 -10.34
CA SER A 160 -5.93 -20.16 -9.07
C SER A 160 -6.97 -19.33 -8.32
N GLY A 161 -8.12 -19.92 -7.97
CA GLY A 161 -9.26 -19.27 -7.33
C GLY A 161 -9.35 -19.49 -5.82
N VAL A 162 -8.22 -19.63 -5.11
CA VAL A 162 -8.20 -20.02 -3.68
C VAL A 162 -8.27 -18.84 -2.69
N GLY A 163 -8.28 -17.60 -3.16
CA GLY A 163 -8.18 -16.39 -2.34
C GLY A 163 -6.73 -16.02 -2.01
N TRP A 164 -6.47 -14.74 -1.71
CA TRP A 164 -5.13 -14.20 -1.50
C TRP A 164 -4.39 -14.77 -0.27
N VAL A 165 -5.14 -15.29 0.71
CA VAL A 165 -4.61 -15.92 1.94
C VAL A 165 -4.18 -17.37 1.74
N LEU A 166 -4.51 -17.98 0.59
CA LEU A 166 -4.07 -19.32 0.18
C LEU A 166 -4.37 -20.43 1.21
N TYR A 167 -5.56 -20.45 1.79
CA TYR A 167 -5.92 -21.38 2.87
C TYR A 167 -6.00 -22.84 2.42
N PRO A 168 -5.30 -23.78 3.08
CA PRO A 168 -5.62 -25.19 3.00
C PRO A 168 -6.98 -25.48 3.71
N PRO A 169 -7.72 -26.52 3.31
CA PRO A 169 -7.38 -27.53 2.30
C PRO A 169 -7.61 -27.10 0.85
N LEU A 170 -8.30 -25.97 0.59
CA LEU A 170 -8.62 -25.53 -0.78
C LEU A 170 -7.33 -25.35 -1.62
N SER A 171 -6.32 -24.67 -1.08
CA SER A 171 -5.05 -24.43 -1.77
C SER A 171 -4.17 -25.67 -1.94
N THR A 172 -4.40 -26.74 -1.18
CA THR A 172 -3.70 -28.03 -1.36
C THR A 172 -4.38 -28.90 -2.40
N SER A 173 -5.73 -28.81 -2.55
CA SER A 173 -6.51 -29.66 -3.44
C SER A 173 -6.75 -29.05 -4.82
N GLU A 174 -6.77 -27.72 -4.92
CA GLU A 174 -7.10 -26.99 -6.14
C GLU A 174 -5.89 -26.22 -6.70
N GLY A 175 -6.05 -25.71 -7.90
CA GLY A 175 -5.17 -24.71 -8.50
C GLY A 175 -4.01 -25.25 -9.34
N GLY A 176 -3.78 -26.54 -9.45
CA GLY A 176 -2.73 -27.09 -10.34
C GLY A 176 -1.40 -26.33 -10.26
N TYR A 177 -0.66 -26.22 -11.37
CA TYR A 177 0.61 -25.46 -11.44
C TYR A 177 0.42 -23.93 -11.26
N SER A 178 -0.79 -23.40 -11.55
CA SER A 178 -1.10 -21.99 -11.29
C SER A 178 -0.87 -21.63 -9.84
N MET A 179 -1.29 -22.48 -8.90
CA MET A 179 -1.11 -22.26 -7.47
C MET A 179 0.36 -22.27 -7.05
N ASP A 180 1.17 -23.18 -7.59
CA ASP A 180 2.59 -23.23 -7.27
C ASP A 180 3.33 -21.98 -7.78
N LEU A 181 2.98 -21.48 -8.97
CA LEU A 181 3.50 -20.21 -9.49
C LEU A 181 3.09 -19.02 -8.62
N ALA A 182 1.85 -19.02 -8.09
CA ALA A 182 1.40 -17.97 -7.16
C ALA A 182 2.22 -17.98 -5.86
N ILE A 183 2.50 -19.18 -5.32
CA ILE A 183 3.37 -19.35 -4.14
C ILE A 183 4.77 -18.81 -4.43
N PHE A 184 5.37 -19.16 -5.57
CA PHE A 184 6.69 -18.65 -5.96
C PHE A 184 6.68 -17.14 -6.19
N ALA A 185 5.62 -16.57 -6.76
CA ALA A 185 5.48 -15.13 -6.91
C ALA A 185 5.57 -14.40 -5.56
N VAL A 186 4.87 -14.89 -4.54
CA VAL A 186 4.89 -14.33 -3.19
C VAL A 186 6.25 -14.54 -2.52
N HIS A 187 6.90 -15.71 -2.69
CA HIS A 187 8.24 -15.97 -2.17
C HIS A 187 9.28 -14.99 -2.72
N VAL A 188 9.31 -14.82 -4.04
CA VAL A 188 10.30 -13.97 -4.71
C VAL A 188 10.05 -12.49 -4.37
N SER A 189 8.79 -12.06 -4.32
CA SER A 189 8.42 -10.72 -3.86
C SER A 189 8.79 -10.50 -2.38
N GLY A 190 8.59 -11.51 -1.53
CA GLY A 190 9.01 -11.48 -0.13
C GLY A 190 10.53 -11.34 0.02
N ALA A 191 11.30 -12.12 -0.74
CA ALA A 191 12.76 -12.00 -0.78
C ALA A 191 13.22 -10.60 -1.21
N SER A 192 12.59 -10.02 -2.24
CA SER A 192 12.79 -8.63 -2.65
C SER A 192 12.63 -7.66 -1.48
N SER A 193 11.53 -7.78 -0.76
CA SER A 193 11.18 -6.88 0.36
C SER A 193 12.16 -7.02 1.54
N ILE A 194 12.59 -8.25 1.87
CA ILE A 194 13.59 -8.51 2.93
C ILE A 194 14.93 -7.87 2.56
N VAL A 195 15.39 -8.07 1.32
CA VAL A 195 16.66 -7.50 0.83
C VAL A 195 16.61 -5.96 0.89
N GLY A 196 15.51 -5.36 0.45
CA GLY A 196 15.27 -3.92 0.55
C GLY A 196 15.24 -3.42 2.00
N ALA A 197 14.59 -4.17 2.90
CA ALA A 197 14.47 -3.82 4.30
C ALA A 197 15.83 -3.84 5.03
N ILE A 198 16.67 -4.84 4.79
CA ILE A 198 18.04 -4.91 5.33
C ILE A 198 18.83 -3.67 4.88
N ASN A 199 18.72 -3.30 3.61
CA ASN A 199 19.40 -2.14 3.06
C ASN A 199 18.93 -0.83 3.69
N ILE A 200 17.62 -0.64 3.86
CA ILE A 200 17.03 0.52 4.52
C ILE A 200 17.48 0.61 5.98
N ILE A 201 17.44 -0.48 6.74
CA ILE A 201 17.89 -0.51 8.14
C ILE A 201 19.36 -0.09 8.24
N THR A 202 20.21 -0.68 7.41
CA THR A 202 21.65 -0.38 7.42
C THR A 202 21.94 1.06 7.02
N THR A 203 21.27 1.57 5.99
CA THR A 203 21.40 2.97 5.54
C THR A 203 20.96 3.93 6.65
N PHE A 204 19.80 3.70 7.23
CA PHE A 204 19.26 4.54 8.29
C PHE A 204 20.18 4.59 9.53
N LEU A 205 20.73 3.45 9.94
CA LEU A 205 21.58 3.37 11.13
C LEU A 205 22.98 3.97 10.91
N ASN A 206 23.57 3.79 9.73
CA ASN A 206 24.99 4.06 9.50
C ASN A 206 25.28 5.30 8.64
N MET A 207 24.31 5.80 7.87
CA MET A 207 24.58 6.83 6.85
C MET A 207 23.85 8.16 7.09
N ARG A 208 23.35 8.40 8.30
CA ARG A 208 22.79 9.71 8.65
C ARG A 208 23.84 10.82 8.57
N ALA A 209 23.40 12.00 8.15
CA ALA A 209 24.24 13.20 8.12
C ALA A 209 24.96 13.42 9.46
N PRO A 210 26.22 13.94 9.46
CA PRO A 210 26.98 14.17 10.67
C PRO A 210 26.20 14.99 11.70
N GLY A 211 26.09 14.46 12.92
CA GLY A 211 25.38 15.09 14.03
C GLY A 211 23.86 14.89 14.02
N MET A 212 23.25 14.27 13.01
CA MET A 212 21.83 13.93 12.99
C MET A 212 21.55 12.75 13.94
N THR A 213 21.10 13.08 15.14
CA THR A 213 20.69 12.07 16.13
C THR A 213 19.34 11.46 15.76
N MET A 214 19.00 10.31 16.36
CA MET A 214 17.72 9.62 16.12
C MET A 214 16.51 10.54 16.30
N PHE A 215 16.52 11.41 17.30
CA PHE A 215 15.40 12.33 17.59
C PHE A 215 15.35 13.58 16.68
N LYS A 216 16.20 13.65 15.67
CA LYS A 216 16.19 14.69 14.64
C LYS A 216 15.83 14.15 13.26
N VAL A 217 15.66 12.83 13.13
CA VAL A 217 15.30 12.18 11.86
C VAL A 217 13.85 12.50 11.49
N PRO A 218 13.55 12.85 10.23
CA PRO A 218 12.19 13.14 9.78
C PRO A 218 11.22 11.95 9.95
N LEU A 219 9.93 12.24 10.17
CA LEU A 219 8.92 11.23 10.48
C LEU A 219 8.72 10.21 9.35
N PHE A 220 8.88 10.62 8.09
CA PHE A 220 8.81 9.67 6.98
C PHE A 220 9.97 8.67 7.02
N ALA A 221 11.19 9.13 7.24
CA ALA A 221 12.34 8.24 7.39
C ALA A 221 12.15 7.27 8.58
N TRP A 222 11.61 7.72 9.72
CA TRP A 222 11.24 6.87 10.85
C TRP A 222 10.19 5.82 10.46
N SER A 223 9.14 6.22 9.75
CA SER A 223 8.07 5.30 9.34
C SER A 223 8.60 4.18 8.44
N VAL A 224 9.48 4.52 7.48
CA VAL A 224 10.12 3.55 6.60
C VAL A 224 11.07 2.62 7.37
N PHE A 225 11.83 3.16 8.33
CA PHE A 225 12.73 2.37 9.19
C PHE A 225 11.97 1.35 10.06
N ILE A 226 10.89 1.78 10.72
CA ILE A 226 10.05 0.87 11.51
C ILE A 226 9.41 -0.20 10.60
N THR A 227 8.92 0.20 9.43
CA THR A 227 8.38 -0.73 8.43
C THR A 227 9.41 -1.77 8.00
N ALA A 228 10.66 -1.37 7.81
CA ALA A 228 11.74 -2.30 7.46
C ALA A 228 11.95 -3.39 8.52
N TRP A 229 11.87 -3.05 9.81
CA TRP A 229 11.93 -4.02 10.90
C TRP A 229 10.73 -4.97 10.89
N LEU A 230 9.52 -4.46 10.63
CA LEU A 230 8.34 -5.32 10.51
C LEU A 230 8.50 -6.33 9.37
N ILE A 231 9.03 -5.89 8.22
CA ILE A 231 9.28 -6.74 7.05
C ILE A 231 10.25 -7.87 7.40
N VAL A 232 11.40 -7.54 8.00
CA VAL A 232 12.43 -8.54 8.35
C VAL A 232 11.92 -9.58 9.36
N LEU A 233 11.05 -9.18 10.27
CA LEU A 233 10.51 -10.08 11.30
C LEU A 233 9.30 -10.90 10.80
N ALA A 234 8.43 -10.32 9.98
CA ALA A 234 7.17 -10.95 9.58
C ALA A 234 7.27 -11.83 8.32
N LEU A 235 7.99 -11.37 7.29
CA LEU A 235 8.05 -12.09 6.01
C LEU A 235 8.69 -13.47 6.07
N PRO A 236 9.74 -13.76 6.87
CA PRO A 236 10.25 -15.12 7.01
C PRO A 236 9.20 -16.10 7.53
N VAL A 237 8.28 -15.65 8.37
CA VAL A 237 7.18 -16.48 8.90
C VAL A 237 6.18 -16.82 7.80
N LEU A 238 5.83 -15.85 6.95
CA LEU A 238 5.02 -16.09 5.74
C LEU A 238 5.72 -17.10 4.82
N ALA A 239 7.02 -16.88 4.55
CA ALA A 239 7.79 -17.78 3.70
C ALA A 239 7.75 -19.21 4.24
N GLY A 240 7.85 -19.41 5.57
CA GLY A 240 7.68 -20.70 6.21
C GLY A 240 6.31 -21.33 5.95
N ALA A 241 5.21 -20.56 6.12
CA ALA A 241 3.85 -21.04 5.89
C ALA A 241 3.64 -21.54 4.46
N ILE A 242 4.02 -20.71 3.49
CA ILE A 242 3.79 -21.05 2.06
C ILE A 242 4.80 -22.07 1.53
N THR A 243 5.98 -22.24 2.19
CA THR A 243 6.90 -23.35 1.91
C THR A 243 6.27 -24.67 2.39
N MET A 244 5.74 -24.74 3.61
CA MET A 244 5.03 -25.93 4.09
C MET A 244 3.83 -26.26 3.20
N LEU A 245 3.10 -25.26 2.73
CA LEU A 245 2.01 -25.44 1.77
C LEU A 245 2.51 -26.05 0.44
N LEU A 246 3.64 -25.55 -0.08
CA LEU A 246 4.26 -26.08 -1.30
C LEU A 246 4.68 -27.54 -1.12
N MET A 247 5.19 -27.89 0.07
CA MET A 247 5.58 -29.27 0.40
C MET A 247 4.37 -30.20 0.50
N ASP A 248 3.28 -29.78 1.12
CA ASP A 248 2.03 -30.57 1.17
C ASP A 248 1.46 -30.82 -0.24
N ARG A 249 1.62 -29.87 -1.15
CA ARG A 249 1.15 -29.97 -2.54
C ARG A 249 1.99 -30.94 -3.39
N ASN A 250 3.32 -30.92 -3.23
CA ASN A 250 4.23 -31.54 -4.21
C ASN A 250 5.09 -32.69 -3.64
N PHE A 251 5.23 -32.79 -2.31
CA PHE A 251 6.13 -33.75 -1.68
C PHE A 251 5.46 -34.74 -0.72
N GLY A 252 4.10 -34.72 -0.67
CA GLY A 252 3.33 -35.68 0.13
C GLY A 252 3.48 -35.50 1.64
N THR A 253 3.91 -34.32 2.11
CA THR A 253 3.86 -33.96 3.52
C THR A 253 2.42 -33.69 3.96
N ASN A 254 2.17 -33.66 5.26
CA ASN A 254 0.82 -33.48 5.83
C ASN A 254 0.81 -32.39 6.92
N PHE A 255 1.48 -31.27 6.72
CA PHE A 255 1.48 -30.17 7.70
C PHE A 255 0.05 -29.67 8.00
N PHE A 256 -0.79 -29.61 6.98
CA PHE A 256 -2.13 -29.01 7.02
C PHE A 256 -3.25 -30.00 6.68
N ASN A 257 -2.93 -31.26 6.43
CA ASN A 257 -3.91 -32.31 6.10
C ASN A 257 -4.31 -33.10 7.36
N PRO A 258 -5.56 -32.96 7.87
CA PRO A 258 -6.00 -33.67 9.07
C PRO A 258 -5.94 -35.20 8.96
N ALA A 259 -6.15 -35.76 7.77
CA ALA A 259 -6.06 -37.21 7.55
C ALA A 259 -4.65 -37.77 7.78
N GLY A 260 -3.62 -36.93 7.61
CA GLY A 260 -2.23 -37.26 7.89
C GLY A 260 -1.70 -36.78 9.25
N GLY A 261 -2.59 -36.26 10.12
CA GLY A 261 -2.23 -35.73 11.44
C GLY A 261 -1.86 -34.23 11.45
N GLY A 262 -2.04 -33.52 10.34
CA GLY A 262 -1.84 -32.08 10.23
C GLY A 262 -3.05 -31.26 10.69
N ASP A 263 -2.89 -29.91 10.67
CA ASP A 263 -3.94 -28.98 11.08
C ASP A 263 -3.99 -27.74 10.17
N PRO A 264 -5.07 -27.51 9.42
CA PRO A 264 -5.22 -26.30 8.60
C PRO A 264 -5.30 -25.02 9.44
N ILE A 265 -5.68 -25.09 10.72
CA ILE A 265 -5.70 -23.93 11.62
C ILE A 265 -4.26 -23.48 11.93
N LEU A 266 -3.29 -24.41 11.97
CA LEU A 266 -1.88 -24.07 12.09
C LEU A 266 -1.42 -23.15 10.96
N TYR A 267 -1.83 -23.41 9.70
CA TYR A 267 -1.56 -22.50 8.58
C TYR A 267 -2.09 -21.12 8.85
N GLN A 268 -3.33 -20.99 9.31
CA GLN A 268 -3.96 -19.69 9.59
C GLN A 268 -3.19 -18.92 10.67
N HIS A 269 -2.74 -19.58 11.74
CA HIS A 269 -1.93 -18.92 12.78
C HIS A 269 -0.61 -18.38 12.21
N ILE A 270 0.13 -19.19 11.45
CA ILE A 270 1.41 -18.78 10.88
C ILE A 270 1.22 -17.67 9.85
N LEU A 271 0.21 -17.79 8.97
CA LEU A 271 -0.10 -16.76 7.98
C LEU A 271 -0.48 -15.45 8.65
N TRP A 272 -1.36 -15.45 9.64
CA TRP A 272 -1.84 -14.21 10.26
C TRP A 272 -0.83 -13.58 11.21
N PHE A 273 0.10 -14.36 11.77
CA PHE A 273 1.26 -13.79 12.46
C PHE A 273 2.09 -12.88 11.55
N PHE A 274 2.12 -13.16 10.25
CA PHE A 274 2.58 -12.22 9.24
C PHE A 274 1.48 -11.22 8.85
N GLY A 275 0.26 -11.69 8.59
CA GLY A 275 -0.79 -10.91 7.91
C GLY A 275 -1.25 -9.67 8.68
N HIS A 276 -1.22 -9.67 10.02
CA HIS A 276 -1.53 -8.44 10.75
C HIS A 276 -0.37 -7.43 10.70
N PRO A 277 0.89 -7.78 10.98
CA PRO A 277 2.00 -6.85 10.70
C PRO A 277 2.01 -6.34 9.26
N GLU A 278 1.57 -7.11 8.27
CA GLU A 278 1.49 -6.68 6.87
C GLU A 278 0.63 -5.42 6.70
N VAL A 279 -0.52 -5.34 7.36
CA VAL A 279 -1.38 -4.15 7.24
C VAL A 279 -0.70 -2.89 7.80
N TYR A 280 0.19 -3.05 8.79
CA TYR A 280 1.01 -1.95 9.30
C TYR A 280 2.23 -1.66 8.43
N ILE A 281 2.84 -2.65 7.81
CA ILE A 281 3.85 -2.48 6.75
C ILE A 281 3.29 -1.61 5.63
N ILE A 282 2.03 -1.81 5.28
CA ILE A 282 1.31 -1.04 4.26
C ILE A 282 1.08 0.41 4.68
N VAL A 283 0.61 0.66 5.89
CA VAL A 283 0.10 2.00 6.26
C VAL A 283 1.14 2.91 6.92
N LEU A 284 2.14 2.36 7.62
CA LEU A 284 3.12 3.18 8.37
C LEU A 284 3.89 4.17 7.50
N PRO A 285 4.42 3.82 6.31
CA PRO A 285 5.07 4.81 5.46
C PRO A 285 4.11 5.94 5.04
N GLY A 286 2.84 5.59 4.83
CA GLY A 286 1.77 6.56 4.60
C GLY A 286 1.61 7.55 5.75
N PHE A 287 1.69 7.09 7.01
CA PHE A 287 1.65 7.97 8.18
C PHE A 287 2.80 9.00 8.18
N GLY A 288 3.99 8.58 7.71
CA GLY A 288 5.12 9.47 7.53
C GLY A 288 4.83 10.56 6.50
N ILE A 289 4.35 10.17 5.30
CA ILE A 289 3.97 11.10 4.22
C ILE A 289 2.93 12.12 4.71
N ILE A 290 1.84 11.64 5.31
CA ILE A 290 0.74 12.48 5.82
C ILE A 290 1.24 13.48 6.85
N SER A 291 2.16 13.08 7.72
CA SER A 291 2.74 13.97 8.72
C SER A 291 3.50 15.15 8.09
N HIS A 292 4.31 14.88 7.05
CA HIS A 292 5.02 15.94 6.33
C HIS A 292 4.06 16.86 5.57
N VAL A 293 3.07 16.30 4.89
CA VAL A 293 2.09 17.09 4.14
C VAL A 293 1.28 17.99 5.07
N ILE A 294 0.77 17.45 6.19
CA ILE A 294 0.00 18.25 7.15
C ILE A 294 0.85 19.36 7.76
N ALA A 295 2.09 19.09 8.17
CA ALA A 295 2.98 20.13 8.71
C ALA A 295 3.23 21.24 7.69
N THR A 296 3.59 20.88 6.46
CA THR A 296 3.88 21.83 5.38
C THR A 296 2.69 22.75 5.10
N PHE A 297 1.49 22.19 4.92
CA PHE A 297 0.33 22.97 4.51
C PHE A 297 -0.51 23.54 5.66
N SER A 298 -0.21 23.18 6.90
CA SER A 298 -0.72 23.88 8.09
C SER A 298 0.18 25.03 8.53
N LYS A 299 1.36 25.15 7.90
CA LYS A 299 2.41 26.14 8.26
C LYS A 299 2.74 26.10 9.75
N LYS A 300 2.93 24.87 10.24
CA LYS A 300 3.29 24.58 11.63
C LYS A 300 4.18 23.34 11.71
N PRO A 301 5.14 23.28 12.66
CA PRO A 301 5.82 22.05 12.96
C PRO A 301 4.81 21.00 13.43
N ILE A 302 5.15 19.72 13.19
CA ILE A 302 4.28 18.60 13.62
C ILE A 302 4.11 18.62 15.14
N PHE A 303 2.87 18.54 15.59
CA PHE A 303 2.58 18.47 17.01
C PHE A 303 3.03 17.12 17.58
N GLY A 304 3.83 17.16 18.65
CA GLY A 304 4.23 15.97 19.38
C GLY A 304 5.12 15.01 18.57
N TYR A 305 6.22 15.49 18.01
CA TYR A 305 7.16 14.68 17.22
C TYR A 305 7.57 13.37 17.93
N LEU A 306 8.04 13.43 19.19
CA LEU A 306 8.45 12.22 19.93
C LEU A 306 7.28 11.26 20.20
N PRO A 307 6.11 11.70 20.70
CA PRO A 307 4.91 10.87 20.74
C PRO A 307 4.53 10.22 19.40
N MET A 308 4.71 10.93 18.27
CA MET A 308 4.44 10.40 16.94
C MET A 308 5.40 9.25 16.56
N VAL A 309 6.69 9.38 16.87
CA VAL A 309 7.69 8.30 16.66
C VAL A 309 7.36 7.10 17.53
N LEU A 310 7.14 7.33 18.84
CA LEU A 310 6.83 6.25 19.79
C LEU A 310 5.51 5.55 19.47
N ALA A 311 4.51 6.28 18.99
CA ALA A 311 3.26 5.70 18.53
C ALA A 311 3.45 4.75 17.34
N MET A 312 4.27 5.13 16.34
CA MET A 312 4.60 4.23 15.22
C MET A 312 5.33 2.96 15.69
N ALA A 313 6.30 3.12 16.59
CA ALA A 313 7.02 1.97 17.17
C ALA A 313 6.07 1.06 17.97
N ALA A 314 5.19 1.63 18.79
CA ALA A 314 4.20 0.88 19.56
C ALA A 314 3.22 0.12 18.65
N ILE A 315 2.72 0.74 17.58
CA ILE A 315 1.89 0.08 16.56
C ILE A 315 2.63 -1.11 15.95
N GLY A 316 3.89 -0.94 15.59
CA GLY A 316 4.71 -2.01 15.02
C GLY A 316 4.86 -3.20 15.99
N ILE A 317 5.18 -2.95 17.24
CA ILE A 317 5.35 -4.00 18.26
C ILE A 317 4.02 -4.71 18.54
N LEU A 318 2.95 -3.95 18.78
CA LEU A 318 1.64 -4.50 19.06
C LEU A 318 1.10 -5.31 17.88
N GLY A 319 1.46 -4.96 16.65
CA GLY A 319 1.07 -5.70 15.46
C GLY A 319 1.42 -7.19 15.48
N PHE A 320 2.46 -7.60 16.23
CA PHE A 320 2.85 -9.01 16.34
C PHE A 320 2.08 -9.82 17.38
N VAL A 321 1.29 -9.21 18.25
CA VAL A 321 0.60 -9.91 19.36
C VAL A 321 -0.92 -9.95 19.24
N VAL A 322 -1.46 -9.57 18.06
CA VAL A 322 -2.92 -9.43 17.84
C VAL A 322 -3.46 -10.27 16.69
N TRP A 323 -2.66 -11.03 16.00
CA TRP A 323 -2.97 -11.67 14.70
C TRP A 323 -4.25 -12.52 14.68
N ALA A 324 -4.60 -13.19 15.81
CA ALA A 324 -5.72 -14.13 15.78
C ALA A 324 -7.09 -13.49 15.90
N HIS A 325 -7.20 -12.14 15.89
CA HIS A 325 -8.49 -11.50 15.63
C HIS A 325 -9.02 -11.77 14.20
N HIS A 326 -8.16 -12.21 13.28
CA HIS A 326 -8.59 -12.74 11.98
C HIS A 326 -9.19 -14.15 12.05
N MET A 327 -9.23 -14.78 13.24
CA MET A 327 -9.55 -16.18 13.43
C MET A 327 -10.63 -16.42 14.51
N TYR A 328 -11.45 -15.42 14.84
CA TYR A 328 -12.46 -15.58 15.90
C TYR A 328 -13.51 -16.67 15.63
N THR A 329 -13.69 -17.07 14.37
CA THR A 329 -14.69 -18.08 13.95
C THR A 329 -14.14 -19.50 13.78
N VAL A 330 -12.82 -19.74 14.03
CA VAL A 330 -12.18 -21.07 13.84
C VAL A 330 -12.35 -22.02 15.05
N GLY A 331 -13.05 -21.61 16.10
CA GLY A 331 -13.24 -22.45 17.29
C GLY A 331 -12.32 -22.11 18.47
N MET A 332 -11.79 -20.90 18.54
CA MET A 332 -10.96 -20.43 19.65
C MET A 332 -11.69 -20.45 20.99
N SER A 333 -10.96 -20.79 22.07
CA SER A 333 -11.50 -20.71 23.44
C SER A 333 -11.87 -19.27 23.84
N LEU A 334 -12.77 -19.12 24.79
CA LEU A 334 -13.17 -17.78 25.29
C LEU A 334 -11.98 -17.00 25.88
N THR A 335 -11.04 -17.67 26.52
CA THR A 335 -9.82 -17.06 27.06
C THR A 335 -8.94 -16.49 25.94
N GLN A 336 -8.72 -17.24 24.86
CA GLN A 336 -8.00 -16.76 23.70
C GLN A 336 -8.70 -15.57 23.03
N GLN A 337 -10.02 -15.66 22.83
CA GLN A 337 -10.80 -14.55 22.28
C GLN A 337 -10.67 -13.29 23.14
N SER A 338 -10.79 -13.42 24.48
CA SER A 338 -10.65 -12.29 25.40
C SER A 338 -9.26 -11.65 25.32
N TYR A 339 -8.21 -12.45 25.24
CA TYR A 339 -6.84 -11.94 25.04
C TYR A 339 -6.72 -11.14 23.74
N PHE A 340 -7.13 -11.72 22.61
CA PHE A 340 -7.00 -11.06 21.32
C PHE A 340 -7.90 -9.84 21.16
N MET A 341 -9.07 -9.82 21.78
CA MET A 341 -9.91 -8.62 21.86
C MET A 341 -9.19 -7.48 22.58
N LEU A 342 -8.68 -7.73 23.79
CA LEU A 342 -7.99 -6.70 24.58
C LEU A 342 -6.73 -6.20 23.90
N ALA A 343 -5.89 -7.12 23.42
CA ALA A 343 -4.65 -6.78 22.73
C ALA A 343 -4.92 -5.95 21.46
N THR A 344 -5.93 -6.33 20.67
CA THR A 344 -6.31 -5.60 19.45
C THR A 344 -6.83 -4.20 19.77
N MET A 345 -7.69 -4.04 20.78
CA MET A 345 -8.19 -2.72 21.18
C MET A 345 -7.07 -1.79 21.63
N THR A 346 -6.00 -2.33 22.25
CA THR A 346 -4.87 -1.53 22.71
C THR A 346 -4.19 -0.77 21.57
N ILE A 347 -4.24 -1.28 20.33
CA ILE A 347 -3.67 -0.58 19.14
C ILE A 347 -4.40 0.74 18.85
N ALA A 348 -5.65 0.88 19.25
CA ALA A 348 -6.39 2.13 19.07
C ALA A 348 -5.73 3.31 19.80
N VAL A 349 -5.00 3.08 20.89
CA VAL A 349 -4.36 4.13 21.69
C VAL A 349 -3.22 4.83 20.90
N PRO A 350 -2.15 4.13 20.45
CA PRO A 350 -1.10 4.78 19.68
C PRO A 350 -1.61 5.31 18.33
N THR A 351 -2.60 4.66 17.72
CA THR A 351 -3.22 5.16 16.49
C THR A 351 -3.98 6.46 16.75
N GLY A 352 -4.71 6.55 17.87
CA GLY A 352 -5.38 7.78 18.32
C GLY A 352 -4.39 8.92 18.58
N ILE A 353 -3.24 8.65 19.18
CA ILE A 353 -2.17 9.65 19.35
C ILE A 353 -1.80 10.26 18.00
N LYS A 354 -1.67 9.47 16.95
CA LYS A 354 -1.34 9.97 15.62
C LYS A 354 -2.46 10.86 15.05
N VAL A 355 -3.71 10.38 15.08
CA VAL A 355 -4.87 11.13 14.59
C VAL A 355 -5.00 12.47 15.30
N PHE A 356 -4.94 12.48 16.63
CA PHE A 356 -5.04 13.71 17.42
C PHE A 356 -3.83 14.64 17.20
N SER A 357 -2.62 14.12 16.99
CA SER A 357 -1.45 14.94 16.68
C SER A 357 -1.57 15.62 15.31
N TRP A 358 -2.13 14.95 14.29
CA TRP A 358 -2.43 15.58 13.00
C TRP A 358 -3.50 16.68 13.13
N ILE A 359 -4.56 16.44 13.89
CA ILE A 359 -5.59 17.47 14.17
C ILE A 359 -4.98 18.65 14.92
N ALA A 360 -4.16 18.41 15.95
CA ALA A 360 -3.49 19.43 16.72
C ALA A 360 -2.47 20.24 15.90
N THR A 361 -1.84 19.60 14.89
CA THR A 361 -0.96 20.31 13.95
C THR A 361 -1.77 21.29 13.09
N MET A 362 -2.94 20.91 12.62
CA MET A 362 -3.83 21.81 11.86
C MET A 362 -4.49 22.89 12.74
N TRP A 363 -4.76 22.57 13.99
CA TRP A 363 -5.43 23.49 14.92
C TRP A 363 -4.59 24.75 15.18
N GLY A 364 -5.17 25.93 14.89
CA GLY A 364 -4.47 27.21 15.00
C GLY A 364 -3.36 27.42 13.95
N GLY A 365 -3.28 26.57 12.93
CA GLY A 365 -2.40 26.74 11.79
C GLY A 365 -3.04 27.54 10.65
N SER A 366 -2.22 28.02 9.72
CA SER A 366 -2.68 28.67 8.48
C SER A 366 -2.81 27.62 7.38
N VAL A 367 -3.92 26.85 7.42
CA VAL A 367 -4.13 25.69 6.54
C VAL A 367 -4.36 26.12 5.09
N GLU A 368 -3.54 25.61 4.18
CA GLU A 368 -3.69 25.78 2.73
C GLU A 368 -4.17 24.47 2.08
N PHE A 369 -5.37 24.48 1.48
CA PHE A 369 -5.93 23.33 0.78
C PHE A 369 -5.36 23.21 -0.65
N LYS A 370 -4.04 23.00 -0.76
CA LYS A 370 -3.39 22.52 -1.98
C LYS A 370 -3.69 21.03 -2.18
N THR A 371 -3.46 20.55 -3.41
CA THR A 371 -3.77 19.15 -3.75
C THR A 371 -3.22 18.12 -2.75
N PRO A 372 -1.92 18.16 -2.33
CA PRO A 372 -1.43 17.18 -1.35
C PRO A 372 -2.19 17.26 -0.02
N MET A 373 -2.55 18.46 0.44
CA MET A 373 -3.29 18.65 1.69
C MET A 373 -4.72 18.11 1.62
N LEU A 374 -5.39 18.21 0.47
CA LEU A 374 -6.70 17.57 0.30
C LEU A 374 -6.61 16.06 0.47
N TRP A 375 -5.59 15.43 -0.13
CA TRP A 375 -5.35 13.99 0.03
C TRP A 375 -5.02 13.61 1.48
N ALA A 376 -4.24 14.42 2.18
CA ALA A 376 -3.93 14.21 3.59
C ALA A 376 -5.16 14.38 4.48
N PHE A 377 -5.99 15.38 4.22
CA PHE A 377 -7.26 15.59 4.93
C PHE A 377 -8.26 14.46 4.67
N GLY A 378 -8.38 14.05 3.39
CA GLY A 378 -9.18 12.87 3.02
C GLY A 378 -8.69 11.59 3.70
N PHE A 379 -7.37 11.36 3.71
CA PHE A 379 -6.77 10.27 4.46
C PHE A 379 -7.18 10.29 5.95
N LEU A 380 -7.01 11.44 6.61
CA LEU A 380 -7.31 11.57 8.04
C LEU A 380 -8.78 11.20 8.34
N PHE A 381 -9.71 11.72 7.54
CA PHE A 381 -11.13 11.42 7.69
C PHE A 381 -11.44 9.94 7.46
N LEU A 382 -11.02 9.41 6.32
CA LEU A 382 -11.36 8.06 5.88
C LEU A 382 -10.67 6.98 6.74
N PHE A 383 -9.40 7.19 7.07
CA PHE A 383 -8.66 6.30 7.95
C PHE A 383 -9.27 6.27 9.38
N THR A 384 -9.77 7.40 9.87
CA THR A 384 -10.45 7.46 11.18
C THR A 384 -11.76 6.65 11.15
N VAL A 385 -12.57 6.80 10.10
CA VAL A 385 -13.80 5.99 9.91
C VAL A 385 -13.45 4.49 9.87
N GLY A 386 -12.44 4.12 9.08
CA GLY A 386 -11.98 2.74 8.98
C GLY A 386 -11.43 2.19 10.30
N GLY A 387 -10.71 3.01 11.06
CA GLY A 387 -10.19 2.64 12.38
C GLY A 387 -11.31 2.36 13.40
N VAL A 388 -12.36 3.20 13.40
CA VAL A 388 -13.55 2.99 14.28
C VAL A 388 -14.26 1.68 13.92
N THR A 389 -14.45 1.37 12.64
CA THR A 389 -15.03 0.08 12.22
C THR A 389 -14.13 -1.11 12.58
N GLY A 390 -12.81 -0.91 12.64
CA GLY A 390 -11.86 -1.89 13.16
C GLY A 390 -12.05 -2.17 14.66
N VAL A 391 -12.34 -1.14 15.46
CA VAL A 391 -12.67 -1.33 16.88
C VAL A 391 -13.95 -2.17 17.05
N VAL A 392 -14.94 -1.98 16.18
CA VAL A 392 -16.15 -2.84 16.16
C VAL A 392 -15.76 -4.30 15.88
N LEU A 393 -14.95 -4.55 14.84
CA LEU A 393 -14.51 -5.91 14.46
C LEU A 393 -13.53 -6.54 15.46
N SER A 394 -12.86 -5.74 16.29
CA SER A 394 -12.00 -6.27 17.34
C SER A 394 -12.76 -7.06 18.40
N GLN A 395 -14.09 -6.86 18.50
CA GLN A 395 -14.97 -7.52 19.45
C GLN A 395 -15.42 -8.88 18.88
N ALA A 396 -14.93 -9.99 19.43
CA ALA A 396 -15.24 -11.33 18.96
C ALA A 396 -16.75 -11.63 18.84
N PRO A 397 -17.63 -11.21 19.79
CA PRO A 397 -19.07 -11.41 19.63
C PRO A 397 -19.67 -10.70 18.41
N LEU A 398 -19.15 -9.51 18.06
CA LEU A 398 -19.59 -8.76 16.89
C LEU A 398 -18.98 -9.34 15.61
N ASP A 399 -17.69 -9.71 15.64
CA ASP A 399 -17.03 -10.30 14.49
C ASP A 399 -17.63 -11.65 14.09
N ARG A 400 -18.17 -12.44 15.03
CA ARG A 400 -18.92 -13.66 14.69
C ARG A 400 -20.08 -13.43 13.74
N VAL A 401 -20.68 -12.25 13.75
CA VAL A 401 -21.79 -11.87 12.87
C VAL A 401 -21.25 -11.22 11.58
N TYR A 402 -20.14 -10.49 11.68
CA TYR A 402 -19.58 -9.71 10.56
C TYR A 402 -18.46 -10.43 9.79
N HIS A 403 -17.86 -11.47 10.40
CA HIS A 403 -16.80 -12.26 9.74
C HIS A 403 -17.27 -12.77 8.37
N ASP A 404 -16.40 -12.63 7.37
CA ASP A 404 -16.69 -12.99 5.97
C ASP A 404 -17.94 -12.32 5.37
N THR A 405 -18.37 -11.17 5.90
CA THR A 405 -19.38 -10.31 5.28
C THR A 405 -18.74 -9.09 4.61
N TYR A 406 -19.56 -8.31 3.88
CA TYR A 406 -19.14 -7.05 3.28
C TYR A 406 -18.80 -5.96 4.31
N TYR A 407 -19.14 -6.11 5.59
CA TYR A 407 -18.69 -5.20 6.64
C TYR A 407 -17.17 -5.24 6.81
N VAL A 408 -16.58 -6.43 6.80
CA VAL A 408 -15.11 -6.60 6.83
C VAL A 408 -14.47 -6.01 5.58
N VAL A 409 -15.10 -6.20 4.41
CA VAL A 409 -14.61 -5.63 3.14
C VAL A 409 -14.60 -4.10 3.19
N ALA A 410 -15.67 -3.49 3.68
CA ALA A 410 -15.74 -2.05 3.89
C ALA A 410 -14.63 -1.56 4.82
N HIS A 411 -14.45 -2.21 5.97
CA HIS A 411 -13.44 -1.87 6.97
C HIS A 411 -12.03 -1.83 6.37
N PHE A 412 -11.57 -2.95 5.81
CA PHE A 412 -10.17 -2.99 5.36
C PHE A 412 -9.91 -2.11 4.13
N HIS A 413 -10.93 -1.86 3.29
CA HIS A 413 -10.76 -0.88 2.21
C HIS A 413 -10.65 0.56 2.74
N TYR A 414 -11.36 0.92 3.81
CA TYR A 414 -11.23 2.25 4.42
C TYR A 414 -9.83 2.49 5.01
N VAL A 415 -9.22 1.50 5.65
CA VAL A 415 -7.88 1.66 6.23
C VAL A 415 -6.75 1.44 5.21
N MET A 416 -6.93 0.56 4.23
CA MET A 416 -5.90 0.22 3.23
C MET A 416 -6.08 1.00 1.92
N SER A 417 -7.20 0.87 1.23
CA SER A 417 -7.42 1.54 -0.05
C SER A 417 -7.62 3.05 0.14
N LEU A 418 -8.44 3.47 1.08
CA LEU A 418 -8.68 4.89 1.38
C LEU A 418 -7.63 5.46 2.35
N GLY A 419 -6.93 4.61 3.07
CA GLY A 419 -5.75 4.98 3.85
C GLY A 419 -4.49 5.02 2.98
N ALA A 420 -3.85 3.87 2.75
CA ALA A 420 -2.53 3.82 2.10
C ALA A 420 -2.51 4.42 0.68
N VAL A 421 -3.55 4.19 -0.15
CA VAL A 421 -3.60 4.75 -1.51
C VAL A 421 -3.76 6.27 -1.49
N PHE A 422 -4.56 6.83 -0.55
CA PHE A 422 -4.64 8.29 -0.38
C PHE A 422 -3.30 8.88 0.06
N ALA A 423 -2.55 8.17 0.91
CA ALA A 423 -1.20 8.58 1.27
C ALA A 423 -0.22 8.49 0.07
N ILE A 424 -0.36 7.49 -0.82
CA ILE A 424 0.40 7.41 -2.07
C ILE A 424 0.13 8.63 -2.94
N PHE A 425 -1.13 8.98 -3.17
CA PHE A 425 -1.48 10.18 -3.95
C PHE A 425 -1.01 11.47 -3.28
N ALA A 426 -1.16 11.59 -1.96
CA ALA A 426 -0.59 12.72 -1.22
C ALA A 426 0.91 12.86 -1.47
N GLY A 427 1.66 11.76 -1.40
CA GLY A 427 3.10 11.72 -1.66
C GLY A 427 3.46 12.04 -3.10
N ILE A 428 2.73 11.47 -4.08
CA ILE A 428 2.97 11.77 -5.50
C ILE A 428 2.78 13.28 -5.74
N TYR A 429 1.66 13.86 -5.36
CA TYR A 429 1.40 15.29 -5.56
C TYR A 429 2.33 16.20 -4.76
N TYR A 430 2.82 15.73 -3.60
CA TYR A 430 3.78 16.46 -2.79
C TYR A 430 5.18 16.49 -3.42
N TRP A 431 5.63 15.36 -3.98
CA TRP A 431 7.00 15.19 -4.45
C TRP A 431 7.20 15.11 -5.96
N ILE A 432 6.15 15.05 -6.79
CA ILE A 432 6.31 14.91 -8.24
C ILE A 432 7.17 16.01 -8.85
N GLY A 433 7.04 17.25 -8.37
CA GLY A 433 7.87 18.36 -8.80
C GLY A 433 9.34 18.16 -8.44
N LYS A 434 9.63 17.55 -7.29
CA LYS A 434 10.98 17.20 -6.84
C LYS A 434 11.57 16.08 -7.70
N MET A 435 10.78 15.05 -8.01
CA MET A 435 11.24 13.89 -8.79
C MET A 435 11.42 14.21 -10.27
N SER A 436 10.54 15.00 -10.87
CA SER A 436 10.48 15.22 -12.33
C SER A 436 10.99 16.61 -12.78
N GLY A 437 11.17 17.55 -11.85
CA GLY A 437 11.43 18.94 -12.18
C GLY A 437 10.22 19.69 -12.77
N ARG A 438 9.03 19.11 -12.71
CA ARG A 438 7.80 19.66 -13.30
C ARG A 438 6.61 19.55 -12.36
N GLN A 439 5.73 20.55 -12.43
CA GLN A 439 4.51 20.60 -11.61
C GLN A 439 3.26 20.31 -12.44
N TYR A 440 2.30 19.66 -11.79
CA TYR A 440 0.96 19.38 -12.32
C TYR A 440 0.06 20.63 -12.25
N PRO A 441 -1.02 20.68 -13.05
CA PRO A 441 -2.04 21.71 -12.92
C PRO A 441 -2.84 21.50 -11.62
N GLU A 442 -2.80 22.46 -10.72
CA GLU A 442 -3.43 22.38 -9.39
C GLU A 442 -4.93 22.06 -9.44
N TRP A 443 -5.66 22.66 -10.42
CA TRP A 443 -7.09 22.39 -10.60
C TRP A 443 -7.37 20.92 -10.94
N ALA A 444 -6.51 20.31 -11.77
CA ALA A 444 -6.66 18.91 -12.16
C ALA A 444 -6.38 17.97 -10.98
N GLY A 445 -5.35 18.27 -10.16
CA GLY A 445 -5.09 17.54 -8.93
C GLY A 445 -6.26 17.59 -7.94
N LYS A 446 -6.87 18.76 -7.78
CA LYS A 446 -8.08 18.94 -6.94
C LYS A 446 -9.29 18.18 -7.49
N LEU A 447 -9.51 18.24 -8.80
CA LEU A 447 -10.59 17.48 -9.44
C LEU A 447 -10.40 15.97 -9.26
N HIS A 448 -9.16 15.46 -9.45
CA HIS A 448 -8.82 14.07 -9.20
C HIS A 448 -9.16 13.66 -7.75
N PHE A 449 -8.78 14.47 -6.77
CA PHE A 449 -9.11 14.22 -5.37
C PHE A 449 -10.62 14.06 -5.16
N TRP A 450 -11.43 15.01 -5.64
CA TRP A 450 -12.87 14.98 -5.41
C TRP A 450 -13.56 13.82 -6.12
N MET A 451 -13.15 13.51 -7.34
CA MET A 451 -13.66 12.33 -8.05
C MET A 451 -13.35 11.03 -7.26
N MET A 452 -12.10 10.87 -6.80
CA MET A 452 -11.70 9.69 -6.04
C MET A 452 -12.36 9.65 -4.66
N PHE A 453 -12.41 10.77 -3.93
CA PHE A 453 -13.02 10.83 -2.60
C PHE A 453 -14.51 10.48 -2.63
N ILE A 454 -15.26 11.04 -3.58
CA ILE A 454 -16.69 10.75 -3.74
C ILE A 454 -16.87 9.30 -4.23
N GLY A 455 -16.16 8.89 -5.27
CA GLY A 455 -16.28 7.57 -5.86
C GLY A 455 -15.95 6.46 -4.86
N ALA A 456 -14.87 6.60 -4.11
CA ALA A 456 -14.45 5.63 -3.12
C ALA A 456 -15.43 5.52 -1.94
N ASN A 457 -15.98 6.63 -1.45
CA ASN A 457 -17.02 6.60 -0.42
C ASN A 457 -18.31 5.94 -0.94
N LEU A 458 -18.75 6.26 -2.17
CA LEU A 458 -19.90 5.58 -2.78
C LEU A 458 -19.63 4.08 -3.00
N THR A 459 -18.38 3.69 -3.23
CA THR A 459 -18.02 2.27 -3.37
C THR A 459 -18.09 1.53 -2.04
N PHE A 460 -17.41 2.04 -1.01
CA PHE A 460 -17.13 1.24 0.19
C PHE A 460 -18.04 1.56 1.38
N PHE A 461 -18.59 2.77 1.49
CA PHE A 461 -19.50 3.08 2.61
C PHE A 461 -20.78 2.23 2.60
N PRO A 462 -21.45 2.04 1.44
CA PRO A 462 -22.62 1.15 1.34
C PRO A 462 -22.35 -0.30 1.73
N GLN A 463 -21.11 -0.75 1.59
CA GLN A 463 -20.73 -2.13 1.94
C GLN A 463 -20.83 -2.41 3.45
N HIS A 464 -20.77 -1.38 4.32
CA HIS A 464 -21.08 -1.54 5.74
C HIS A 464 -22.55 -1.95 5.95
N PHE A 465 -23.46 -1.39 5.17
CA PHE A 465 -24.89 -1.74 5.23
C PHE A 465 -25.14 -3.14 4.68
N LEU A 466 -24.48 -3.51 3.56
CA LEU A 466 -24.54 -4.87 3.02
C LEU A 466 -24.08 -5.90 4.05
N GLY A 467 -22.94 -5.66 4.71
CA GLY A 467 -22.43 -6.55 5.73
C GLY A 467 -23.33 -6.61 6.97
N ARG A 468 -23.90 -5.47 7.40
CA ARG A 468 -24.87 -5.42 8.50
C ARG A 468 -26.16 -6.19 8.18
N GLN A 469 -26.57 -6.23 6.93
CA GLN A 469 -27.70 -7.02 6.44
C GLN A 469 -27.36 -8.52 6.27
N GLY A 470 -26.08 -8.90 6.46
CA GLY A 470 -25.61 -10.28 6.38
C GLY A 470 -25.14 -10.72 4.99
N MET A 471 -24.93 -9.80 4.04
CA MET A 471 -24.38 -10.17 2.74
C MET A 471 -22.97 -10.76 2.88
N PRO A 472 -22.73 -12.03 2.53
CA PRO A 472 -21.41 -12.64 2.57
C PRO A 472 -20.50 -12.06 1.48
N ARG A 473 -19.20 -12.02 1.72
CA ARG A 473 -18.20 -11.64 0.72
C ARG A 473 -17.82 -12.85 -0.15
N ARG A 474 -17.19 -12.58 -1.31
CA ARG A 474 -16.68 -13.59 -2.25
C ARG A 474 -17.72 -14.39 -3.01
N TYR A 475 -18.96 -13.94 -3.08
CA TYR A 475 -20.01 -14.54 -3.87
C TYR A 475 -20.20 -13.79 -5.18
N ILE A 476 -20.39 -14.53 -6.27
CA ILE A 476 -20.57 -13.99 -7.62
C ILE A 476 -21.97 -13.37 -7.81
N ASP A 477 -22.95 -13.81 -7.04
CA ASP A 477 -24.34 -13.38 -7.10
C ASP A 477 -24.93 -13.25 -5.69
N TYR A 478 -26.08 -12.60 -5.58
CA TYR A 478 -26.74 -12.29 -4.32
C TYR A 478 -28.26 -12.13 -4.47
N PRO A 479 -29.05 -12.34 -3.37
CA PRO A 479 -30.48 -12.09 -3.35
C PRO A 479 -30.85 -10.62 -3.57
N VAL A 480 -32.04 -10.36 -4.13
CA VAL A 480 -32.50 -9.04 -4.57
C VAL A 480 -32.50 -7.97 -3.45
N GLU A 481 -32.60 -8.36 -2.19
CA GLU A 481 -32.59 -7.46 -1.03
C GLU A 481 -31.28 -6.67 -0.91
N PHE A 482 -30.18 -7.14 -1.47
CA PHE A 482 -28.90 -6.47 -1.47
C PHE A 482 -28.67 -5.56 -2.70
N ALA A 483 -29.60 -5.55 -3.68
CA ALA A 483 -29.41 -4.87 -4.96
C ALA A 483 -29.16 -3.36 -4.82
N TYR A 484 -29.91 -2.68 -3.96
CA TYR A 484 -29.83 -1.23 -3.81
C TYR A 484 -28.41 -0.74 -3.45
N TRP A 485 -27.81 -1.32 -2.41
CA TRP A 485 -26.48 -0.93 -1.97
C TRP A 485 -25.37 -1.40 -2.93
N ASN A 486 -25.54 -2.55 -3.57
CA ASN A 486 -24.61 -3.01 -4.61
C ASN A 486 -24.61 -2.11 -5.84
N ASN A 487 -25.77 -1.62 -6.27
CA ASN A 487 -25.85 -0.67 -7.38
C ASN A 487 -25.09 0.62 -7.06
N ILE A 488 -25.33 1.24 -5.89
CA ILE A 488 -24.60 2.45 -5.45
C ILE A 488 -23.10 2.19 -5.40
N SER A 489 -22.69 1.07 -4.81
CA SER A 489 -21.28 0.68 -4.71
C SER A 489 -20.62 0.53 -6.09
N SER A 490 -21.33 0.01 -7.08
CA SER A 490 -20.82 -0.13 -8.45
C SER A 490 -20.69 1.21 -9.17
N LEU A 491 -21.66 2.12 -9.02
CA LEU A 491 -21.56 3.48 -9.56
C LEU A 491 -20.36 4.24 -8.96
N GLY A 492 -20.13 4.06 -7.66
CA GLY A 492 -18.95 4.61 -6.98
C GLY A 492 -17.63 4.06 -7.56
N ALA A 493 -17.58 2.76 -7.83
CA ALA A 493 -16.40 2.10 -8.41
C ALA A 493 -16.09 2.63 -9.83
N TYR A 494 -17.11 2.88 -10.65
CA TYR A 494 -16.91 3.47 -11.98
C TYR A 494 -16.36 4.90 -11.89
N LEU A 495 -16.85 5.71 -10.96
CA LEU A 495 -16.31 7.06 -10.75
C LEU A 495 -14.86 7.00 -10.23
N SER A 496 -14.56 6.08 -9.32
CA SER A 496 -13.19 5.87 -8.82
C SER A 496 -12.24 5.42 -9.94
N PHE A 497 -12.70 4.54 -10.82
CA PHE A 497 -11.90 4.11 -11.98
C PHE A 497 -11.67 5.24 -12.97
N ALA A 498 -12.69 6.02 -13.28
CA ALA A 498 -12.54 7.21 -14.12
C ALA A 498 -11.54 8.21 -13.51
N SER A 499 -11.58 8.41 -12.19
CA SER A 499 -10.60 9.21 -11.46
C SER A 499 -9.18 8.66 -11.59
N PHE A 500 -9.02 7.34 -11.48
CA PHE A 500 -7.73 6.67 -11.63
C PHE A 500 -7.15 6.83 -13.05
N LEU A 501 -7.99 6.71 -14.09
CA LEU A 501 -7.56 6.99 -15.47
C LEU A 501 -7.18 8.46 -15.66
N PHE A 502 -7.95 9.37 -15.06
CA PHE A 502 -7.66 10.82 -15.10
C PHE A 502 -6.32 11.14 -14.45
N PHE A 503 -5.96 10.44 -13.36
CA PHE A 503 -4.63 10.56 -12.74
C PHE A 503 -3.50 10.26 -13.72
N PHE A 504 -3.58 9.19 -14.51
CA PHE A 504 -2.57 8.90 -15.53
C PHE A 504 -2.46 10.02 -16.57
N GLY A 505 -3.60 10.61 -16.96
CA GLY A 505 -3.62 11.79 -17.84
C GLY A 505 -2.90 12.99 -17.21
N ILE A 506 -3.12 13.25 -15.91
CA ILE A 506 -2.42 14.31 -15.17
C ILE A 506 -0.92 14.04 -15.12
N MET A 507 -0.50 12.81 -14.83
CA MET A 507 0.91 12.45 -14.76
C MET A 507 1.59 12.57 -16.13
N ALA A 508 0.95 12.08 -17.20
CA ALA A 508 1.46 12.24 -18.55
C ALA A 508 1.63 13.74 -18.91
N TYR A 509 0.60 14.55 -18.68
CA TYR A 509 0.71 16.00 -18.89
C TYR A 509 1.84 16.61 -18.07
N THR A 510 1.96 16.25 -16.79
CA THR A 510 3.00 16.78 -15.90
C THR A 510 4.41 16.48 -16.42
N LEU A 511 4.66 15.22 -16.81
CA LEU A 511 5.97 14.78 -17.28
C LEU A 511 6.37 15.38 -18.63
N PHE A 512 5.42 15.59 -19.55
CA PHE A 512 5.73 16.08 -20.90
C PHE A 512 5.55 17.58 -21.07
N ALA A 513 4.53 18.19 -20.44
CA ALA A 513 4.12 19.57 -20.64
C ALA A 513 3.98 20.40 -19.36
N GLY A 514 4.20 19.81 -18.18
CA GLY A 514 4.07 20.51 -16.90
C GLY A 514 5.03 21.69 -16.75
N LYS A 515 4.63 22.68 -15.94
CA LYS A 515 5.46 23.85 -15.65
C LYS A 515 6.76 23.43 -14.96
N ARG A 516 7.91 23.89 -15.46
CA ARG A 516 9.22 23.61 -14.84
C ARG A 516 9.30 24.20 -13.43
N VAL A 517 9.88 23.46 -12.51
CA VAL A 517 10.24 23.91 -11.17
C VAL A 517 11.51 24.73 -11.27
N THR A 518 11.49 25.93 -10.68
CA THR A 518 12.62 26.88 -10.71
C THR A 518 13.27 27.09 -9.34
N GLN A 519 12.64 26.58 -8.27
CA GLN A 519 13.12 26.72 -6.90
C GLN A 519 13.32 25.35 -6.27
N ASN A 520 14.34 25.22 -5.43
CA ASN A 520 14.61 23.98 -4.70
C ASN A 520 13.43 23.63 -3.79
N ASN A 521 12.95 24.56 -2.98
CA ASN A 521 11.72 24.44 -2.22
C ASN A 521 10.63 25.28 -2.90
N TYR A 522 9.69 24.62 -3.53
CA TYR A 522 8.56 25.25 -4.21
C TYR A 522 7.25 25.25 -3.38
N TRP A 523 7.30 24.78 -2.14
CA TRP A 523 6.17 24.85 -1.23
C TRP A 523 6.29 26.06 -0.28
N ASN A 524 6.93 25.89 0.86
CA ASN A 524 7.14 26.93 1.85
C ASN A 524 8.23 26.50 2.86
N GLU A 525 8.55 27.34 3.84
CA GLU A 525 9.58 27.11 4.85
C GLU A 525 9.30 25.91 5.77
N TYR A 526 8.04 25.46 5.88
CA TYR A 526 7.66 24.29 6.67
C TYR A 526 7.82 22.96 5.91
N ALA A 527 8.18 22.98 4.64
CA ALA A 527 8.80 21.87 3.93
C ALA A 527 10.31 21.94 4.24
N ASP A 528 10.69 21.44 5.43
CA ASP A 528 11.97 21.71 6.10
C ASP A 528 12.99 20.57 6.01
N THR A 529 12.63 19.46 5.37
CA THR A 529 13.49 18.29 5.19
C THR A 529 14.53 18.48 4.06
N LEU A 530 15.61 17.70 4.12
CA LEU A 530 16.81 17.91 3.27
C LEU A 530 16.55 17.82 1.77
N GLU A 531 15.56 17.05 1.32
CA GLU A 531 15.22 17.01 -0.12
C GLU A 531 14.85 18.37 -0.68
N TRP A 532 14.36 19.29 0.14
CA TRP A 532 13.98 20.63 -0.28
C TRP A 532 15.16 21.60 -0.39
N THR A 533 16.35 21.19 0.02
CA THR A 533 17.59 21.96 -0.20
C THR A 533 18.22 21.70 -1.56
N LEU A 534 17.85 20.57 -2.19
CA LEU A 534 18.40 20.11 -3.46
C LEU A 534 17.61 20.64 -4.66
N SER A 535 18.23 20.62 -5.83
CA SER A 535 17.57 20.92 -7.12
C SER A 535 16.41 19.97 -7.40
N SER A 536 15.60 20.28 -8.40
CA SER A 536 14.48 19.45 -8.84
C SER A 536 14.60 19.14 -10.34
N PRO A 537 15.00 17.90 -10.74
CA PRO A 537 15.35 16.73 -9.91
C PRO A 537 16.62 16.91 -9.08
N PRO A 538 16.83 16.11 -8.01
CA PRO A 538 18.08 16.09 -7.26
C PRO A 538 19.24 15.55 -8.14
N PRO A 539 20.49 16.00 -7.90
CA PRO A 539 21.69 15.54 -8.63
C PRO A 539 21.88 14.02 -8.54
N GLU A 540 22.65 13.46 -9.48
CA GLU A 540 22.91 12.01 -9.52
C GLU A 540 23.55 11.51 -8.22
N HIS A 541 24.57 12.21 -7.71
CA HIS A 541 25.26 11.90 -6.46
C HIS A 541 24.64 12.54 -5.23
N THR A 542 23.38 12.98 -5.31
CA THR A 542 22.55 13.54 -4.23
C THR A 542 23.24 14.69 -3.46
N PHE A 543 24.30 14.41 -2.70
CA PHE A 543 25.08 15.38 -1.95
C PHE A 543 26.56 15.30 -2.34
N GLU A 544 27.09 16.34 -2.98
CA GLU A 544 28.52 16.47 -3.27
C GLU A 544 29.32 16.65 -1.98
N GLN A 545 28.76 17.36 -1.03
CA GLN A 545 29.26 17.50 0.34
C GLN A 545 28.16 17.04 1.31
N LEU A 546 28.55 16.27 2.32
CA LEU A 546 27.60 15.81 3.34
C LEU A 546 26.94 17.00 4.02
N PRO A 547 25.60 16.97 4.21
CA PRO A 547 24.88 18.05 4.85
C PRO A 547 25.42 18.35 6.26
N LYS A 548 25.58 19.63 6.57
CA LYS A 548 25.96 20.09 7.90
C LYS A 548 24.73 20.29 8.77
N ARG A 549 24.94 20.45 10.07
CA ARG A 549 23.88 20.67 11.05
C ARG A 549 22.95 21.83 10.68
N GLU A 550 23.48 22.92 10.18
CA GLU A 550 22.72 24.09 9.71
C GLU A 550 21.77 23.83 8.54
N ASP A 551 22.02 22.75 7.78
CA ASP A 551 21.18 22.38 6.63
C ASP A 551 19.92 21.62 7.04
N TRP A 552 19.96 20.87 8.14
CA TRP A 552 18.87 19.99 8.58
C TRP A 552 18.29 20.33 9.97
N ASP A 553 18.96 21.11 10.81
CA ASP A 553 18.45 21.58 12.12
C ASP A 553 17.79 22.96 11.95
N ARG A 554 16.91 23.07 10.97
CA ARG A 554 16.14 24.28 10.69
C ARG A 554 14.90 24.28 11.56
N THR A 555 15.00 24.87 12.76
CA THR A 555 13.79 25.21 13.52
C THR A 555 13.20 26.45 12.86
N PRO A 556 11.96 26.41 12.30
CA PRO A 556 11.32 27.63 11.83
C PRO A 556 11.27 28.63 12.98
N ALA A 557 11.67 29.86 12.74
CA ALA A 557 11.53 30.92 13.72
C ALA A 557 10.06 31.05 14.09
N HIS A 558 9.74 30.95 15.38
CA HIS A 558 8.39 31.09 15.92
C HIS A 558 7.83 32.50 15.72
#